data_149057cd49ac1cf469e01fdca5c642fb
#
_entry.id   149057cd49ac1cf469e01fdca5c642fb
#
_cell.length_a   1.000
_cell.length_b   1.000
_cell.length_c   1.000
_cell.angle_alpha   90.00
_cell.angle_beta   90.00
_cell.angle_gamma   90.00
#
_symmetry.space_group_name_H-M   'P 1'
#
loop_
_entity.id
_entity.type
_entity.pdbx_description
1 polymer ?
#
loop_
_entity_poly.entity_id
_entity_poly.type
_entity_poly.pdbx_seq_one_letter_code
_entity_poly.pdbx_strand_id
1 'polypeptide(L)'
;MALNTQKLALDPSYLEKLQDYYAEHKVIPSYSVLATLWGISAKSWVAECVKRFEENGYLDWTPDKQLKPGARFFERRLADSTVQAGLPNPAISDGYDLITIDDWLVKVPSRTALVRVKGDSMVDAGIHEGDLLVVEVQPNANVGDIVVAIVDSEFTVKILEREKGGFVLKPANKAFPIIRPKGRLEIFGVMAGLARRTR
;
A
#
# COMPACT_ATOMS: atom_id res chain seq x y z
N MET A 1 -36.70 19.95 0.19
CA MET A 1 -35.25 20.12 0.39
C MET A 1 -34.65 19.15 1.43
N ALA A 2 -35.36 18.72 2.47
CA ALA A 2 -34.85 17.78 3.49
C ALA A 2 -34.52 16.36 2.99
N LEU A 3 -35.22 15.86 1.98
CA LEU A 3 -35.00 14.53 1.38
C LEU A 3 -33.61 14.37 0.70
N ASN A 4 -33.05 15.48 0.18
CA ASN A 4 -31.76 15.43 -0.55
C ASN A 4 -30.55 15.36 0.40
N THR A 5 -30.68 15.98 1.59
CA THR A 5 -29.61 15.97 2.60
C THR A 5 -29.45 14.59 3.28
N GLN A 6 -30.57 13.91 3.52
CA GLN A 6 -30.55 12.54 4.07
C GLN A 6 -29.99 11.51 3.06
N LYS A 7 -30.29 11.70 1.76
CA LYS A 7 -29.74 10.85 0.68
C LYS A 7 -28.22 11.00 0.52
N LEU A 8 -27.67 12.20 0.67
CA LEU A 8 -26.24 12.47 0.63
C LEU A 8 -25.48 11.83 1.81
N ALA A 9 -26.07 11.82 3.00
CA ALA A 9 -25.47 11.26 4.21
C ALA A 9 -25.30 9.73 4.17
N LEU A 10 -26.09 9.02 3.34
CA LEU A 10 -26.03 7.56 3.23
C LEU A 10 -24.96 7.04 2.26
N ASP A 11 -24.43 7.87 1.37
CA ASP A 11 -23.43 7.44 0.39
C ASP A 11 -22.13 6.93 0.99
N PRO A 12 -21.54 7.54 2.03
CA PRO A 12 -20.36 7.02 2.69
C PRO A 12 -20.56 5.60 3.23
N SER A 13 -21.71 5.32 3.86
CA SER A 13 -22.03 3.99 4.38
C SER A 13 -22.21 2.95 3.27
N TYR A 14 -22.75 3.34 2.13
CA TYR A 14 -22.87 2.45 0.97
C TYR A 14 -21.51 2.15 0.35
N LEU A 15 -20.62 3.13 0.29
CA LEU A 15 -19.26 2.95 -0.18
C LEU A 15 -18.48 2.01 0.74
N GLU A 16 -18.56 2.21 2.05
CA GLU A 16 -17.91 1.34 3.05
C GLU A 16 -18.33 -0.12 2.88
N LYS A 17 -19.62 -0.39 2.83
CA LYS A 17 -20.16 -1.74 2.59
C LYS A 17 -19.68 -2.34 1.26
N LEU A 18 -19.60 -1.53 0.21
CA LEU A 18 -19.11 -1.96 -1.09
C LEU A 18 -17.61 -2.29 -1.07
N GLN A 19 -16.83 -1.49 -0.36
CA GLN A 19 -15.40 -1.72 -0.17
C GLN A 19 -15.15 -3.00 0.64
N ASP A 20 -15.93 -3.26 1.69
CA ASP A 20 -15.85 -4.49 2.48
C ASP A 20 -16.22 -5.72 1.63
N TYR A 21 -17.31 -5.63 0.86
CA TYR A 21 -17.69 -6.69 -0.09
C TYR A 21 -16.58 -6.97 -1.09
N TYR A 22 -15.98 -5.91 -1.66
CA TYR A 22 -14.87 -6.06 -2.60
C TYR A 22 -13.61 -6.65 -1.92
N ALA A 23 -13.35 -6.32 -0.68
CA ALA A 23 -12.21 -6.87 0.05
C ALA A 23 -12.32 -8.40 0.20
N GLU A 24 -13.54 -8.93 0.32
CA GLU A 24 -13.81 -10.36 0.43
C GLU A 24 -13.86 -11.06 -0.94
N HIS A 25 -14.62 -10.50 -1.87
CA HIS A 25 -14.99 -11.19 -3.14
C HIS A 25 -14.15 -10.77 -4.34
N LYS A 26 -13.41 -9.65 -4.28
CA LYS A 26 -12.55 -9.09 -5.36
C LYS A 26 -13.31 -8.70 -6.64
N VAL A 27 -14.61 -8.50 -6.54
CA VAL A 27 -15.50 -8.07 -7.64
C VAL A 27 -16.48 -7.00 -7.15
N ILE A 28 -16.89 -6.10 -8.05
CA ILE A 28 -18.04 -5.23 -7.81
C ILE A 28 -19.31 -6.04 -8.12
N PRO A 29 -20.28 -6.13 -7.20
CA PRO A 29 -21.44 -6.96 -7.38
C PRO A 29 -22.45 -6.36 -8.35
N SER A 30 -23.39 -7.21 -8.82
CA SER A 30 -24.52 -6.78 -9.65
C SER A 30 -25.48 -5.84 -8.89
N TYR A 31 -26.30 -5.11 -9.61
CA TYR A 31 -27.29 -4.19 -9.02
C TYR A 31 -28.27 -4.87 -8.04
N SER A 32 -28.63 -6.12 -8.28
CA SER A 32 -29.47 -6.87 -7.35
C SER A 32 -28.77 -7.17 -6.03
N VAL A 33 -27.50 -7.52 -6.08
CA VAL A 33 -26.68 -7.74 -4.87
C VAL A 33 -26.39 -6.41 -4.17
N LEU A 34 -26.12 -5.32 -4.91
CA LEU A 34 -25.99 -3.98 -4.35
C LEU A 34 -27.24 -3.54 -3.60
N ALA A 35 -28.43 -3.82 -4.15
CA ALA A 35 -29.70 -3.52 -3.50
C ALA A 35 -29.81 -4.21 -2.14
N THR A 36 -29.47 -5.49 -2.08
CA THR A 36 -29.44 -6.26 -0.83
C THR A 36 -28.40 -5.75 0.16
N LEU A 37 -27.17 -5.51 -0.32
CA LEU A 37 -26.05 -5.04 0.48
C LEU A 37 -26.33 -3.68 1.14
N TRP A 38 -26.99 -2.79 0.41
CA TRP A 38 -27.34 -1.44 0.86
C TRP A 38 -28.70 -1.35 1.56
N GLY A 39 -29.49 -2.44 1.53
CA GLY A 39 -30.86 -2.44 2.09
C GLY A 39 -31.83 -1.59 1.28
N ILE A 40 -31.66 -1.51 -0.04
CA ILE A 40 -32.47 -0.68 -0.95
C ILE A 40 -33.45 -1.54 -1.71
N SER A 41 -34.73 -1.20 -1.66
CA SER A 41 -35.79 -1.92 -2.43
C SER A 41 -35.93 -1.38 -3.84
N ALA A 42 -35.64 -0.10 -4.08
CA ALA A 42 -35.86 0.55 -5.36
C ALA A 42 -34.61 0.46 -6.27
N LYS A 43 -34.70 -0.28 -7.36
CA LYS A 43 -33.59 -0.43 -8.33
C LYS A 43 -33.12 0.91 -8.92
N SER A 44 -34.04 1.88 -9.12
CA SER A 44 -33.68 3.22 -9.59
C SER A 44 -32.76 3.95 -8.62
N TRP A 45 -32.92 3.71 -7.31
CA TRP A 45 -32.06 4.31 -6.30
C TRP A 45 -30.65 3.68 -6.29
N VAL A 46 -30.55 2.37 -6.52
CA VAL A 46 -29.26 1.71 -6.70
C VAL A 46 -28.51 2.30 -7.90
N ALA A 47 -29.20 2.50 -9.04
CA ALA A 47 -28.61 3.11 -10.23
C ALA A 47 -28.13 4.55 -9.96
N GLU A 48 -28.90 5.31 -9.22
CA GLU A 48 -28.52 6.67 -8.81
C GLU A 48 -27.25 6.69 -7.93
N CYS A 49 -27.17 5.78 -6.95
CA CYS A 49 -25.97 5.66 -6.10
C CYS A 49 -24.74 5.24 -6.92
N VAL A 50 -24.88 4.26 -7.80
CA VAL A 50 -23.80 3.82 -8.70
C VAL A 50 -23.31 4.97 -9.57
N LYS A 51 -24.23 5.73 -10.19
CA LYS A 51 -23.87 6.90 -11.00
C LYS A 51 -23.11 7.94 -10.20
N ARG A 52 -23.51 8.21 -8.96
CA ARG A 52 -22.80 9.16 -8.10
C ARG A 52 -21.42 8.66 -7.69
N PHE A 53 -21.26 7.37 -7.44
CA PHE A 53 -19.95 6.79 -7.18
C PHE A 53 -19.05 6.84 -8.42
N GLU A 54 -19.60 6.67 -9.62
CA GLU A 54 -18.89 6.87 -10.87
C GLU A 54 -18.45 8.33 -11.04
N GLU A 55 -19.37 9.28 -10.91
CA GLU A 55 -19.10 10.73 -11.03
C GLU A 55 -18.05 11.22 -10.03
N ASN A 56 -17.96 10.57 -8.85
CA ASN A 56 -16.95 10.87 -7.83
C ASN A 56 -15.67 10.02 -7.94
N GLY A 57 -15.55 9.15 -8.95
CA GLY A 57 -14.35 8.36 -9.22
C GLY A 57 -14.16 7.13 -8.32
N TYR A 58 -15.17 6.75 -7.53
CA TYR A 58 -15.13 5.52 -6.72
C TYR A 58 -15.46 4.27 -7.52
N LEU A 59 -16.29 4.38 -8.54
CA LEU A 59 -16.60 3.32 -9.50
C LEU A 59 -16.27 3.78 -10.92
N ASP A 60 -16.07 2.82 -11.81
CA ASP A 60 -15.84 3.04 -13.23
C ASP A 60 -16.37 1.83 -14.02
N TRP A 61 -16.38 1.93 -15.33
CA TRP A 61 -16.86 0.89 -16.23
C TRP A 61 -15.73 0.27 -17.04
N THR A 62 -15.80 -1.03 -17.22
CA THR A 62 -14.98 -1.73 -18.20
C THR A 62 -15.55 -1.49 -19.62
N PRO A 63 -14.77 -1.71 -20.69
CA PRO A 63 -15.27 -1.60 -22.07
C PRO A 63 -16.49 -2.46 -22.36
N ASP A 64 -16.62 -3.61 -21.70
CA ASP A 64 -17.74 -4.54 -21.76
C ASP A 64 -18.88 -4.24 -20.78
N LYS A 65 -18.92 -3.00 -20.25
CA LYS A 65 -19.97 -2.47 -19.40
C LYS A 65 -20.15 -3.20 -18.06
N GLN A 66 -19.07 -3.68 -17.47
CA GLN A 66 -19.07 -4.18 -16.09
C GLN A 66 -18.55 -3.10 -15.15
N LEU A 67 -19.09 -3.04 -13.93
CA LEU A 67 -18.59 -2.16 -12.89
C LEU A 67 -17.23 -2.64 -12.39
N LYS A 68 -16.31 -1.72 -12.23
CA LYS A 68 -14.99 -1.94 -11.63
C LYS A 68 -14.69 -0.86 -10.59
N PRO A 69 -13.72 -1.07 -9.68
CA PRO A 69 -13.21 -0.01 -8.84
C PRO A 69 -12.68 1.17 -9.69
N GLY A 70 -13.07 2.38 -9.32
CA GLY A 70 -12.51 3.62 -9.86
C GLY A 70 -11.20 4.00 -9.15
N ALA A 71 -10.55 5.04 -9.61
CA ALA A 71 -9.24 5.48 -9.08
C ALA A 71 -9.27 5.78 -7.57
N ARG A 72 -10.39 6.29 -7.07
CA ARG A 72 -10.56 6.68 -5.67
C ARG A 72 -11.09 5.55 -4.76
N PHE A 73 -11.39 4.37 -5.29
CA PHE A 73 -12.01 3.28 -4.54
C PHE A 73 -11.17 2.83 -3.34
N PHE A 74 -9.85 2.87 -3.47
CA PHE A 74 -8.90 2.44 -2.44
C PHE A 74 -8.35 3.58 -1.58
N GLU A 75 -8.82 4.81 -1.76
CA GLU A 75 -8.45 5.94 -0.91
C GLU A 75 -8.80 5.66 0.56
N ARG A 76 -7.95 6.12 1.45
CA ARG A 76 -8.14 6.05 2.91
C ARG A 76 -7.90 7.44 3.50
N ARG A 77 -8.59 7.72 4.58
CA ARG A 77 -8.41 8.98 5.32
C ARG A 77 -7.05 8.97 6.02
N LEU A 78 -6.24 9.95 5.71
CA LEU A 78 -5.04 10.28 6.47
C LEU A 78 -5.40 11.41 7.43
N ALA A 79 -5.28 11.18 8.73
CA ALA A 79 -5.55 12.24 9.71
C ALA A 79 -4.50 13.34 9.61
N ASP A 80 -4.93 14.60 9.64
CA ASP A 80 -4.01 15.77 9.62
C ASP A 80 -3.18 15.88 10.91
N SER A 81 -3.68 15.30 12.01
CA SER A 81 -2.98 15.30 13.29
C SER A 81 -1.99 14.15 13.38
N THR A 82 -0.74 14.46 13.76
CA THR A 82 0.25 13.44 14.10
C THR A 82 -0.08 12.80 15.45
N VAL A 83 -0.06 11.48 15.50
CA VAL A 83 -0.19 10.72 16.76
C VAL A 83 1.21 10.57 17.36
N GLN A 84 1.42 11.11 18.56
CA GLN A 84 2.66 10.90 19.28
C GLN A 84 2.74 9.47 19.81
N ALA A 85 3.84 8.79 19.53
CA ALA A 85 4.13 7.47 20.09
C ALA A 85 4.64 7.58 21.57
N GLY A 86 4.05 8.46 22.34
CA GLY A 86 4.41 8.77 23.73
C GLY A 86 3.16 9.12 24.54
N LEU A 87 3.24 10.19 25.36
CA LEU A 87 2.11 10.63 26.14
C LEU A 87 0.96 11.15 25.26
N PRO A 88 -0.30 10.89 25.61
CA PRO A 88 -1.45 11.35 24.85
C PRO A 88 -1.46 12.88 24.70
N ASN A 89 -1.75 13.36 23.50
CA ASN A 89 -2.01 14.76 23.22
C ASN A 89 -3.44 14.91 22.70
N PRO A 90 -4.18 16.00 23.03
CA PRO A 90 -5.53 16.20 22.51
C PRO A 90 -5.53 16.19 20.98
N ALA A 91 -6.40 15.41 20.38
CA ALA A 91 -6.62 15.44 18.93
C ALA A 91 -7.35 16.75 18.58
N ILE A 92 -6.68 17.63 17.86
CA ILE A 92 -7.23 18.92 17.47
C ILE A 92 -7.20 19.00 15.93
N SER A 93 -7.99 18.16 15.25
CA SER A 93 -8.22 18.42 13.82
C SER A 93 -9.38 17.57 13.29
N ASP A 94 -10.34 18.22 12.63
CA ASP A 94 -11.40 17.59 11.85
C ASP A 94 -10.99 17.41 10.37
N GLY A 95 -9.76 17.78 10.00
CA GLY A 95 -9.20 17.65 8.67
C GLY A 95 -8.66 16.24 8.39
N TYR A 96 -8.70 15.84 7.14
CA TYR A 96 -8.04 14.64 6.64
C TYR A 96 -7.75 14.79 5.15
N ASP A 97 -6.61 14.26 4.73
CA ASP A 97 -6.29 14.02 3.33
C ASP A 97 -6.78 12.64 2.89
N LEU A 98 -6.92 12.44 1.60
CA LEU A 98 -7.23 11.13 1.02
C LEU A 98 -6.00 10.60 0.28
N ILE A 99 -5.55 9.43 0.69
CA ILE A 99 -4.40 8.76 0.07
C ILE A 99 -4.72 7.28 -0.21
N THR A 100 -4.02 6.68 -1.16
CA THR A 100 -3.92 5.22 -1.24
C THR A 100 -2.56 4.78 -0.69
N ILE A 101 -2.51 3.61 -0.06
CA ILE A 101 -1.23 3.04 0.42
C ILE A 101 -0.31 2.76 -0.77
N ASP A 102 -0.90 2.36 -1.91
CA ASP A 102 -0.15 2.09 -3.12
C ASP A 102 0.54 3.35 -3.64
N ASP A 103 -0.18 4.45 -3.83
CA ASP A 103 0.39 5.73 -4.29
C ASP A 103 1.43 6.30 -3.33
N TRP A 104 1.27 6.02 -2.02
CA TRP A 104 2.22 6.48 -1.01
C TRP A 104 3.54 5.71 -1.04
N LEU A 105 3.47 4.38 -1.21
CA LEU A 105 4.63 3.49 -1.19
C LEU A 105 5.26 3.30 -2.58
N VAL A 106 4.45 3.27 -3.64
CA VAL A 106 4.87 2.91 -5.00
C VAL A 106 4.96 4.16 -5.87
N LYS A 107 6.16 4.70 -6.04
CA LYS A 107 6.36 5.90 -6.86
C LYS A 107 6.48 5.61 -8.35
N VAL A 108 7.03 4.45 -8.71
CA VAL A 108 7.21 4.02 -10.10
C VAL A 108 6.70 2.60 -10.27
N PRO A 109 5.38 2.41 -10.52
CA PRO A 109 4.75 1.08 -10.55
C PRO A 109 5.43 0.08 -11.50
N SER A 110 5.86 0.55 -12.68
CA SER A 110 6.51 -0.30 -13.69
C SER A 110 7.88 -0.86 -13.27
N ARG A 111 8.50 -0.27 -12.24
CA ARG A 111 9.80 -0.69 -11.70
C ARG A 111 9.73 -1.09 -10.23
N THR A 112 8.55 -1.33 -9.71
CA THR A 112 8.38 -1.74 -8.31
C THR A 112 8.17 -3.24 -8.22
N ALA A 113 8.95 -3.88 -7.36
CA ALA A 113 8.78 -5.27 -6.97
C ALA A 113 8.49 -5.39 -5.47
N LEU A 114 7.72 -6.39 -5.10
CA LEU A 114 7.46 -6.73 -3.70
C LEU A 114 8.30 -7.94 -3.31
N VAL A 115 9.10 -7.81 -2.25
CA VAL A 115 10.01 -8.86 -1.77
C VAL A 115 9.69 -9.20 -0.32
N ARG A 116 9.43 -10.47 -0.04
CA ARG A 116 9.21 -10.94 1.33
C ARG A 116 10.53 -11.21 2.04
N VAL A 117 10.67 -10.65 3.24
CA VAL A 117 11.85 -10.84 4.09
C VAL A 117 11.83 -12.22 4.72
N LYS A 118 13.01 -12.89 4.71
CA LYS A 118 13.28 -14.11 5.48
C LYS A 118 14.53 -13.87 6.31
N GLY A 119 14.46 -14.25 7.59
CA GLY A 119 15.55 -14.09 8.55
C GLY A 119 15.59 -12.70 9.21
N ASP A 120 16.60 -12.49 10.04
CA ASP A 120 16.70 -11.40 11.01
C ASP A 120 17.96 -10.53 10.86
N SER A 121 18.67 -10.63 9.76
CA SER A 121 19.93 -9.90 9.53
C SER A 121 19.77 -8.37 9.45
N MET A 122 18.53 -7.85 9.42
CA MET A 122 18.21 -6.43 9.29
C MET A 122 17.31 -5.89 10.41
N VAL A 123 17.23 -6.60 11.55
CA VAL A 123 16.32 -6.25 12.66
C VAL A 123 16.64 -4.91 13.31
N ASP A 124 17.94 -4.53 13.40
CA ASP A 124 18.35 -3.22 13.95
C ASP A 124 17.98 -2.05 13.02
N ALA A 125 17.62 -2.34 11.76
CA ALA A 125 17.01 -1.38 10.83
C ALA A 125 15.48 -1.46 10.83
N GLY A 126 14.87 -2.18 11.77
CA GLY A 126 13.42 -2.32 11.89
C GLY A 126 12.79 -3.27 10.86
N ILE A 127 13.59 -4.03 10.11
CA ILE A 127 13.11 -5.00 9.11
C ILE A 127 13.16 -6.41 9.74
N HIS A 128 12.00 -7.06 9.78
CA HIS A 128 11.83 -8.36 10.41
C HIS A 128 11.37 -9.43 9.42
N GLU A 129 11.54 -10.68 9.81
CA GLU A 129 11.00 -11.78 9.01
C GLU A 129 9.50 -11.65 8.78
N GLY A 130 9.08 -11.93 7.55
CA GLY A 130 7.69 -11.81 7.11
C GLY A 130 7.30 -10.44 6.57
N ASP A 131 8.11 -9.41 6.76
CA ASP A 131 7.88 -8.09 6.16
C ASP A 131 7.80 -8.17 4.64
N LEU A 132 7.02 -7.27 4.06
CA LEU A 132 6.94 -7.09 2.62
C LEU A 132 7.67 -5.79 2.25
N LEU A 133 8.84 -5.91 1.63
CA LEU A 133 9.59 -4.76 1.13
C LEU A 133 8.99 -4.28 -0.19
N VAL A 134 8.85 -2.98 -0.32
CA VAL A 134 8.57 -2.30 -1.58
C VAL A 134 9.92 -1.87 -2.14
N VAL A 135 10.31 -2.45 -3.27
CA VAL A 135 11.65 -2.31 -3.86
C VAL A 135 11.54 -1.66 -5.21
N GLU A 136 12.20 -0.54 -5.41
CA GLU A 136 12.37 0.05 -6.73
C GLU A 136 13.49 -0.69 -7.47
N VAL A 137 13.13 -1.40 -8.54
CA VAL A 137 14.06 -2.20 -9.35
C VAL A 137 14.95 -1.26 -10.16
N GLN A 138 16.20 -1.15 -9.76
CA GLN A 138 17.20 -0.33 -10.41
C GLN A 138 18.63 -0.80 -10.05
N PRO A 139 19.60 -0.70 -11.00
CA PRO A 139 20.96 -1.15 -10.72
C PRO A 139 21.79 -0.15 -9.91
N ASN A 140 21.33 1.10 -9.80
CA ASN A 140 22.04 2.17 -9.12
C ASN A 140 21.53 2.32 -7.69
N ALA A 141 22.44 2.33 -6.73
CA ALA A 141 22.16 2.59 -5.33
C ALA A 141 23.27 3.44 -4.71
N ASN A 142 22.93 4.21 -3.69
CA ASN A 142 23.88 5.02 -2.95
C ASN A 142 24.39 4.30 -1.71
N VAL A 143 25.55 4.67 -1.23
CA VAL A 143 26.03 4.21 0.08
C VAL A 143 25.06 4.66 1.16
N GLY A 144 24.67 3.72 2.01
CA GLY A 144 23.65 3.90 3.02
C GLY A 144 22.26 3.39 2.63
N ASP A 145 21.99 3.18 1.35
CA ASP A 145 20.71 2.60 0.91
C ASP A 145 20.55 1.16 1.41
N ILE A 146 19.33 0.80 1.77
CA ILE A 146 18.95 -0.59 1.98
C ILE A 146 18.62 -1.18 0.61
N VAL A 147 19.39 -2.17 0.20
CA VAL A 147 19.30 -2.78 -1.12
C VAL A 147 18.88 -4.23 -1.05
N VAL A 148 18.17 -4.66 -2.07
CA VAL A 148 18.06 -6.07 -2.42
C VAL A 148 19.18 -6.35 -3.42
N ALA A 149 20.10 -7.20 -3.05
CA ALA A 149 21.28 -7.54 -3.85
C ALA A 149 21.30 -9.02 -4.19
N ILE A 150 22.00 -9.35 -5.27
CA ILE A 150 22.28 -10.71 -5.69
C ILE A 150 23.79 -10.95 -5.50
N VAL A 151 24.11 -11.89 -4.64
CA VAL A 151 25.49 -12.34 -4.36
C VAL A 151 25.54 -13.84 -4.59
N ASP A 152 26.41 -14.30 -5.45
CA ASP A 152 26.59 -15.73 -5.77
C ASP A 152 25.25 -16.42 -6.14
N SER A 153 24.38 -15.69 -6.88
CA SER A 153 23.03 -16.11 -7.31
C SER A 153 21.97 -16.18 -6.21
N GLU A 154 22.26 -15.67 -5.02
CA GLU A 154 21.31 -15.62 -3.90
C GLU A 154 20.87 -14.18 -3.60
N PHE A 155 19.58 -13.98 -3.37
CA PHE A 155 19.03 -12.69 -2.93
C PHE A 155 19.32 -12.42 -1.47
N THR A 156 19.71 -11.20 -1.17
CA THR A 156 19.89 -10.72 0.21
C THR A 156 19.48 -9.28 0.37
N VAL A 157 19.02 -8.91 1.58
CA VAL A 157 18.70 -7.52 1.94
C VAL A 157 19.78 -7.04 2.90
N LYS A 158 20.47 -5.95 2.55
CA LYS A 158 21.56 -5.36 3.34
C LYS A 158 21.64 -3.85 3.12
N ILE A 159 22.40 -3.19 3.97
CA ILE A 159 22.83 -1.81 3.75
C ILE A 159 24.03 -1.82 2.81
N LEU A 160 23.96 -1.03 1.73
CA LEU A 160 25.09 -0.84 0.83
C LEU A 160 26.11 0.08 1.49
N GLU A 161 27.31 -0.41 1.67
CA GLU A 161 28.43 0.36 2.26
C GLU A 161 29.64 0.32 1.33
N ARG A 162 30.62 1.18 1.61
CA ARG A 162 31.87 1.25 0.84
C ARG A 162 33.06 1.11 1.76
N GLU A 163 33.93 0.15 1.47
CA GLU A 163 35.22 -0.04 2.09
C GLU A 163 36.38 0.24 1.10
N LYS A 164 37.64 0.20 1.55
CA LYS A 164 38.84 0.42 0.70
C LYS A 164 38.91 -0.53 -0.52
N GLY A 165 38.28 -1.69 -0.44
CA GLY A 165 38.26 -2.73 -1.49
C GLY A 165 37.06 -2.66 -2.43
N GLY A 166 36.10 -1.75 -2.25
CA GLY A 166 34.88 -1.67 -3.05
C GLY A 166 33.59 -1.61 -2.25
N PHE A 167 32.48 -1.95 -2.87
CA PHE A 167 31.18 -2.05 -2.18
C PHE A 167 31.08 -3.32 -1.35
N VAL A 168 30.48 -3.18 -0.17
CA VAL A 168 30.18 -4.27 0.76
C VAL A 168 28.71 -4.21 1.17
N LEU A 169 28.17 -5.32 1.62
CA LEU A 169 26.81 -5.45 2.09
C LEU A 169 26.81 -5.67 3.59
N LYS A 170 26.39 -4.66 4.33
CA LYS A 170 26.40 -4.63 5.79
C LYS A 170 25.06 -5.04 6.36
N PRO A 171 25.00 -6.02 7.26
CA PRO A 171 23.79 -6.34 8.00
C PRO A 171 23.47 -5.25 9.03
N ALA A 172 22.21 -5.10 9.36
CA ALA A 172 21.74 -4.35 10.53
C ALA A 172 21.38 -5.34 11.65
N ASN A 173 22.34 -6.18 12.00
CA ASN A 173 22.32 -7.11 13.13
C ASN A 173 23.76 -7.58 13.38
N LYS A 174 24.25 -7.35 14.59
CA LYS A 174 25.64 -7.66 14.98
C LYS A 174 25.99 -9.16 14.95
N ALA A 175 24.97 -10.03 14.96
CA ALA A 175 25.17 -11.47 14.87
C ALA A 175 25.60 -11.94 13.46
N PHE A 176 25.47 -11.08 12.44
CA PHE A 176 25.77 -11.41 11.06
C PHE A 176 27.04 -10.72 10.56
N PRO A 177 27.86 -11.38 9.74
CA PRO A 177 29.07 -10.80 9.19
C PRO A 177 28.75 -9.84 8.03
N ILE A 178 29.64 -8.87 7.80
CA ILE A 178 29.64 -8.06 6.58
C ILE A 178 29.98 -8.94 5.39
N ILE A 179 29.17 -8.91 4.33
CA ILE A 179 29.42 -9.63 3.10
C ILE A 179 30.32 -8.77 2.21
N ARG A 180 31.50 -9.29 1.88
CA ARG A 180 32.46 -8.72 0.94
C ARG A 180 32.45 -9.59 -0.30
N PRO A 181 31.74 -9.16 -1.38
CA PRO A 181 31.63 -9.97 -2.57
C PRO A 181 33.02 -10.22 -3.17
N LYS A 182 33.34 -11.50 -3.42
CA LYS A 182 34.61 -11.87 -4.11
C LYS A 182 34.46 -11.88 -5.62
N GLY A 183 33.24 -11.84 -6.11
CA GLY A 183 32.85 -11.85 -7.49
C GLY A 183 31.93 -10.71 -7.85
N ARG A 184 30.89 -10.99 -8.64
CA ARG A 184 29.91 -10.00 -9.10
C ARG A 184 28.92 -9.69 -7.99
N LEU A 185 28.85 -8.43 -7.59
CA LEU A 185 27.74 -7.87 -6.84
C LEU A 185 26.76 -7.27 -7.85
N GLU A 186 25.51 -7.67 -7.79
CA GLU A 186 24.43 -7.09 -8.58
C GLU A 186 23.39 -6.50 -7.64
N ILE A 187 23.03 -5.24 -7.87
CA ILE A 187 21.92 -4.61 -7.16
C ILE A 187 20.66 -4.89 -7.95
N PHE A 188 19.73 -5.62 -7.35
CA PHE A 188 18.39 -5.83 -7.91
C PHE A 188 17.55 -4.57 -7.78
N GLY A 189 17.62 -3.90 -6.62
CA GLY A 189 16.89 -2.67 -6.39
C GLY A 189 17.11 -2.08 -5.00
N VAL A 190 16.53 -0.91 -4.81
CA VAL A 190 16.60 -0.12 -3.58
C VAL A 190 15.26 -0.18 -2.86
N MET A 191 15.28 -0.37 -1.55
CA MET A 191 14.08 -0.35 -0.73
C MET A 191 13.48 1.05 -0.68
N ALA A 192 12.24 1.20 -1.15
CA ALA A 192 11.45 2.44 -1.05
C ALA A 192 10.64 2.50 0.25
N GLY A 193 10.25 1.34 0.78
CA GLY A 193 9.49 1.23 2.02
C GLY A 193 9.21 -0.21 2.40
N LEU A 194 8.46 -0.41 3.48
CA LEU A 194 8.00 -1.73 3.89
C LEU A 194 6.55 -1.70 4.39
N ALA A 195 5.88 -2.83 4.28
CA ALA A 195 4.58 -3.06 4.89
C ALA A 195 4.65 -4.29 5.80
N ARG A 196 4.09 -4.16 7.02
CA ARG A 196 3.97 -5.23 8.02
C ARG A 196 2.54 -5.36 8.48
N ARG A 197 2.02 -6.59 8.48
CA ARG A 197 0.76 -6.91 9.14
C ARG A 197 1.07 -7.33 10.58
N THR A 198 0.40 -6.71 11.54
CA THR A 198 0.59 -7.00 12.98
C THR A 198 -0.47 -7.96 13.54
N ARG A 199 -1.42 -8.38 12.70
CA ARG A 199 -2.50 -9.33 13.05
C ARG A 199 -2.80 -10.23 11.85
#